data_56f5649d63a705f2fc30151ae40ca247
#
_entry.id   56f5649d63a705f2fc30151ae40ca247
#
_cell.length_a   1.000
_cell.length_b   1.000
_cell.length_c   1.000
_cell.angle_alpha   90.00
_cell.angle_beta   90.00
_cell.angle_gamma   90.00
#
_symmetry.space_group_name_H-M   'P 1'
#
loop_
_entity.id
_entity.type
_entity.pdbx_description
1 polymer ?
#
loop_
_entity_poly.entity_id
_entity_poly.type
_entity_poly.pdbx_seq_one_letter_code
_entity_poly.pdbx_strand_id
1 'polypeptide(L)'
;IVDLSNEKFLFRNNAIFDTKYNTKGILNGVVEHNQFSDWKLDLNITSKRFLALDTKDSEDAAYFGTAFIDGSATIKGPVAGLFIKVDAKSEKGTSVKIPINNAESVSENGFIHFITAKEKSNSKNGLLERERDYNGLELEFDFDINPNAEVEVILDRNSGHGMKGKGYGSLLLKI
;
A
#
# COMPACT_ATOMS: atom_id res chain seq x y z
N ILE A 1 -24.40 1.13 -1.28
CA ILE A 1 -25.38 0.08 -1.65
C ILE A 1 -24.59 -1.12 -2.14
N VAL A 2 -24.93 -2.29 -1.66
CA VAL A 2 -24.39 -3.56 -2.15
C VAL A 2 -25.51 -4.28 -2.90
N ASP A 3 -25.28 -4.54 -4.17
CA ASP A 3 -26.24 -5.31 -4.98
C ASP A 3 -25.71 -6.75 -5.07
N LEU A 4 -26.60 -7.71 -4.86
CA LEU A 4 -26.31 -9.13 -4.90
C LEU A 4 -26.91 -9.75 -6.17
N SER A 5 -26.13 -10.50 -6.89
CA SER A 5 -26.59 -11.37 -7.97
C SER A 5 -26.01 -12.77 -7.78
N ASN A 6 -26.42 -13.74 -8.61
CA ASN A 6 -26.08 -15.15 -8.38
C ASN A 6 -24.59 -15.46 -8.22
N GLU A 7 -23.72 -14.63 -8.80
CA GLU A 7 -22.25 -14.87 -8.79
C GLU A 7 -21.46 -13.61 -8.50
N LYS A 8 -22.12 -12.50 -8.09
CA LYS A 8 -21.46 -11.19 -7.93
C LYS A 8 -22.02 -10.42 -6.75
N PHE A 9 -21.10 -9.75 -6.04
CA PHE A 9 -21.40 -8.69 -5.09
C PHE A 9 -20.91 -7.38 -5.69
N LEU A 10 -21.81 -6.47 -5.99
CA LEU A 10 -21.49 -5.17 -6.57
C LEU A 10 -21.54 -4.09 -5.50
N PHE A 11 -20.44 -3.39 -5.33
CA PHE A 11 -20.27 -2.30 -4.35
C PHE A 11 -20.34 -0.95 -5.08
N ARG A 12 -21.27 -0.08 -4.65
CA ARG A 12 -21.42 1.26 -5.20
C ARG A 12 -21.40 2.30 -4.09
N ASN A 13 -20.30 3.07 -4.02
CA ASN A 13 -20.10 4.11 -3.02
C ASN A 13 -20.32 3.63 -1.58
N ASN A 14 -19.83 2.44 -1.26
CA ASN A 14 -19.93 1.91 0.09
C ASN A 14 -18.90 2.55 1.00
N ALA A 15 -19.35 3.09 2.11
CA ALA A 15 -18.46 3.57 3.15
C ALA A 15 -17.79 2.38 3.85
N ILE A 16 -16.48 2.43 3.96
CA ILE A 16 -15.67 1.54 4.78
C ILE A 16 -15.01 2.34 5.89
N PHE A 17 -14.77 1.72 7.04
CA PHE A 17 -14.18 2.35 8.20
C PHE A 17 -13.11 1.45 8.78
N ASP A 18 -11.99 2.04 9.22
CA ASP A 18 -11.08 1.31 10.11
C ASP A 18 -11.65 1.30 11.53
N THR A 19 -11.34 0.24 12.28
CA THR A 19 -11.91 0.01 13.61
C THR A 19 -11.19 0.76 14.73
N LYS A 20 -9.97 1.27 14.48
CA LYS A 20 -9.13 1.88 15.51
C LYS A 20 -9.29 3.40 15.57
N TYR A 21 -9.25 4.06 14.44
CA TYR A 21 -9.29 5.52 14.31
C TYR A 21 -10.58 6.01 13.66
N ASN A 22 -11.45 5.08 13.24
CA ASN A 22 -12.71 5.37 12.57
C ASN A 22 -12.54 6.26 11.32
N THR A 23 -11.40 6.12 10.63
CA THR A 23 -11.18 6.80 9.37
C THR A 23 -12.02 6.16 8.26
N LYS A 24 -12.39 6.96 7.26
CA LYS A 24 -13.39 6.59 6.27
C LYS A 24 -12.81 6.53 4.88
N GLY A 25 -13.11 5.45 4.17
CA GLY A 25 -12.92 5.31 2.72
C GLY A 25 -14.22 5.01 2.00
N ILE A 26 -14.18 5.09 0.68
CA ILE A 26 -15.27 4.73 -0.23
C ILE A 26 -14.81 3.55 -1.08
N LEU A 27 -15.58 2.47 -1.01
CA LEU A 27 -15.37 1.25 -1.78
C LEU A 27 -16.32 1.21 -2.96
N ASN A 28 -15.77 0.96 -4.13
CA ASN A 28 -16.48 0.63 -5.36
C ASN A 28 -15.89 -0.63 -5.98
N GLY A 29 -16.66 -1.35 -6.77
CA GLY A 29 -16.19 -2.48 -7.53
C GLY A 29 -17.05 -3.72 -7.42
N VAL A 30 -16.46 -4.85 -7.75
CA VAL A 30 -17.15 -6.14 -7.79
C VAL A 30 -16.30 -7.23 -7.15
N VAL A 31 -16.95 -8.12 -6.45
CA VAL A 31 -16.42 -9.42 -6.02
C VAL A 31 -17.22 -10.49 -6.77
N GLU A 32 -16.54 -11.28 -7.56
CA GLU A 32 -17.14 -12.40 -8.31
C GLU A 32 -16.79 -13.72 -7.63
N HIS A 33 -17.66 -14.69 -7.80
CA HIS A 33 -17.43 -16.06 -7.32
C HIS A 33 -18.13 -17.07 -8.23
N ASN A 34 -17.69 -18.30 -8.22
CA ASN A 34 -18.36 -19.43 -8.84
C ASN A 34 -18.87 -20.38 -7.74
N GLN A 35 -20.17 -20.40 -7.48
CA GLN A 35 -20.78 -21.22 -6.41
C GLN A 35 -20.07 -21.06 -5.05
N PHE A 36 -19.74 -19.82 -4.65
CA PHE A 36 -18.96 -19.48 -3.46
C PHE A 36 -17.53 -20.05 -3.43
N SER A 37 -16.97 -20.36 -4.59
CA SER A 37 -15.57 -20.68 -4.83
C SER A 37 -14.96 -19.74 -5.88
N ASP A 38 -13.67 -19.90 -6.19
CA ASP A 38 -12.97 -19.17 -7.27
C ASP A 38 -13.17 -17.64 -7.23
N TRP A 39 -12.99 -17.08 -6.05
CA TRP A 39 -13.23 -15.67 -5.80
C TRP A 39 -12.27 -14.78 -6.60
N LYS A 40 -12.84 -13.78 -7.28
CA LYS A 40 -12.10 -12.72 -7.99
C LYS A 40 -12.54 -11.36 -7.48
N LEU A 41 -11.57 -10.48 -7.35
CA LEU A 41 -11.77 -9.12 -6.88
C LEU A 41 -11.46 -8.13 -8.01
N ASP A 42 -12.29 -7.11 -8.14
CA ASP A 42 -11.97 -5.86 -8.86
C ASP A 42 -12.56 -4.73 -8.04
N LEU A 43 -11.76 -4.24 -7.10
CA LEU A 43 -12.16 -3.27 -6.09
C LEU A 43 -11.32 -2.01 -6.20
N ASN A 44 -11.96 -0.86 -6.02
CA ASN A 44 -11.31 0.43 -5.90
C ASN A 44 -11.74 1.10 -4.60
N ILE A 45 -10.76 1.54 -3.83
CA ILE A 45 -10.96 2.26 -2.57
C ILE A 45 -10.39 3.66 -2.76
N THR A 46 -11.13 4.69 -2.36
CA THR A 46 -10.67 6.08 -2.34
C THR A 46 -10.88 6.69 -0.97
N SER A 47 -9.94 7.50 -0.52
CA SER A 47 -10.07 8.20 0.75
C SER A 47 -9.26 9.49 0.76
N LYS A 48 -9.66 10.44 1.60
CA LYS A 48 -8.87 11.64 1.92
C LYS A 48 -7.97 11.46 3.16
N ARG A 49 -8.30 10.52 4.03
CA ARG A 49 -7.50 10.15 5.19
C ARG A 49 -7.96 8.79 5.67
N PHE A 50 -7.23 7.75 5.33
CA PHE A 50 -7.55 6.38 5.71
C PHE A 50 -6.35 5.73 6.40
N LEU A 51 -6.60 4.96 7.46
CA LEU A 51 -5.57 4.17 8.09
C LEU A 51 -5.20 3.01 7.14
N ALA A 52 -4.04 3.11 6.51
CA ALA A 52 -3.55 2.10 5.57
C ALA A 52 -2.55 1.13 6.20
N LEU A 53 -1.85 1.57 7.24
CA LEU A 53 -0.88 0.76 7.97
C LEU A 53 -1.02 1.02 9.47
N ASP A 54 -1.02 -0.05 10.26
CA ASP A 54 -0.90 0.00 11.72
C ASP A 54 -0.24 -1.30 12.21
N THR A 55 1.06 -1.36 12.06
CA THR A 55 1.88 -2.54 12.37
C THR A 55 2.88 -2.25 13.47
N LYS A 56 3.20 -3.29 14.23
CA LYS A 56 4.24 -3.24 15.27
C LYS A 56 5.56 -3.76 14.73
N ASP A 57 6.65 -3.44 15.41
CA ASP A 57 7.95 -4.00 15.12
C ASP A 57 7.94 -5.53 15.27
N SER A 58 8.58 -6.21 14.33
CA SER A 58 8.90 -7.64 14.37
C SER A 58 10.25 -7.86 13.71
N GLU A 59 10.93 -8.97 14.04
CA GLU A 59 12.28 -9.25 13.55
C GLU A 59 12.39 -9.22 12.02
N ASP A 60 11.37 -9.70 11.33
CA ASP A 60 11.33 -9.77 9.85
C ASP A 60 10.63 -8.56 9.20
N ALA A 61 10.19 -7.58 9.99
CA ALA A 61 9.50 -6.43 9.41
C ALA A 61 10.46 -5.54 8.61
N ALA A 62 10.21 -5.42 7.31
CA ALA A 62 10.91 -4.47 6.44
C ALA A 62 10.56 -3.01 6.78
N TYR A 63 9.37 -2.79 7.30
CA TYR A 63 8.87 -1.49 7.80
C TYR A 63 7.72 -1.73 8.78
N PHE A 64 7.50 -0.77 9.67
CA PHE A 64 6.37 -0.80 10.61
C PHE A 64 5.97 0.61 11.04
N GLY A 65 4.83 0.73 11.73
CA GLY A 65 4.32 1.99 12.23
C GLY A 65 2.87 2.23 11.86
N THR A 66 2.49 3.50 11.77
CA THR A 66 1.13 3.93 11.43
C THR A 66 1.19 4.81 10.20
N ALA A 67 0.36 4.54 9.19
CA ALA A 67 0.25 5.40 8.02
C ALA A 67 -1.20 5.73 7.71
N PHE A 68 -1.47 7.03 7.65
CA PHE A 68 -2.71 7.60 7.11
C PHE A 68 -2.42 8.13 5.71
N ILE A 69 -3.31 7.81 4.78
CA ILE A 69 -3.14 8.15 3.37
C ILE A 69 -4.34 8.90 2.81
N ASP A 70 -4.08 9.80 1.87
CA ASP A 70 -5.04 10.38 0.94
C ASP A 70 -4.71 9.83 -0.46
N GLY A 71 -5.64 9.13 -1.07
CA GLY A 71 -5.41 8.54 -2.38
C GLY A 71 -6.38 7.42 -2.72
N SER A 72 -5.88 6.48 -3.51
CA SER A 72 -6.66 5.34 -3.97
C SER A 72 -5.88 4.04 -3.85
N ALA A 73 -6.63 2.96 -3.65
CA ALA A 73 -6.12 1.60 -3.74
C ALA A 73 -6.98 0.80 -4.72
N THR A 74 -6.33 0.03 -5.58
CA THR A 74 -6.98 -0.91 -6.50
C THR A 74 -6.56 -2.31 -6.13
N ILE A 75 -7.52 -3.23 -6.01
CA ILE A 75 -7.30 -4.64 -5.68
C ILE A 75 -7.92 -5.47 -6.80
N LYS A 76 -7.10 -6.22 -7.54
CA LYS A 76 -7.55 -7.00 -8.70
C LYS A 76 -7.00 -8.41 -8.69
N GLY A 77 -7.78 -9.32 -9.25
CA GLY A 77 -7.37 -10.70 -9.52
C GLY A 77 -8.07 -11.76 -8.67
N PRO A 78 -7.74 -13.02 -8.90
CA PRO A 78 -8.22 -14.12 -8.08
C PRO A 78 -7.59 -14.03 -6.68
N VAL A 79 -8.30 -14.52 -5.64
CA VAL A 79 -7.79 -14.49 -4.25
C VAL A 79 -6.47 -15.25 -4.10
N ALA A 80 -6.21 -16.23 -4.97
CA ALA A 80 -4.94 -16.96 -4.99
C ALA A 80 -3.77 -16.16 -5.58
N GLY A 81 -4.04 -15.04 -6.29
CA GLY A 81 -3.02 -14.20 -6.92
C GLY A 81 -3.55 -12.79 -7.08
N LEU A 82 -3.50 -12.00 -6.01
CA LEU A 82 -4.00 -10.63 -5.99
C LEU A 82 -2.92 -9.64 -6.44
N PHE A 83 -3.34 -8.68 -7.23
CA PHE A 83 -2.61 -7.47 -7.51
C PHE A 83 -3.22 -6.32 -6.71
N ILE A 84 -2.40 -5.67 -5.88
CA ILE A 84 -2.79 -4.49 -5.10
C ILE A 84 -1.92 -3.32 -5.52
N LYS A 85 -2.55 -2.28 -6.03
CA LYS A 85 -1.90 -1.02 -6.36
C LYS A 85 -2.43 0.10 -5.46
N VAL A 86 -1.51 0.82 -4.82
CA VAL A 86 -1.83 2.00 -4.01
C VAL A 86 -1.12 3.21 -4.61
N ASP A 87 -1.88 4.25 -4.90
CA ASP A 87 -1.39 5.58 -5.32
C ASP A 87 -1.90 6.59 -4.31
N ALA A 88 -1.02 7.07 -3.46
CA ALA A 88 -1.43 7.84 -2.30
C ALA A 88 -0.35 8.84 -1.85
N LYS A 89 -0.77 9.80 -1.04
CA LYS A 89 0.12 10.70 -0.31
C LYS A 89 -0.07 10.55 1.20
N SER A 90 0.98 10.82 1.94
CA SER A 90 0.94 10.76 3.40
C SER A 90 0.03 11.83 3.99
N GLU A 91 -0.67 11.48 5.07
CA GLU A 91 -1.51 12.37 5.84
C GLU A 91 -1.00 12.52 7.28
N LYS A 92 -1.50 13.55 7.95
CA LYS A 92 -1.14 13.85 9.35
C LYS A 92 -1.37 12.66 10.28
N GLY A 93 -0.36 12.34 11.08
CA GLY A 93 -0.35 11.18 11.97
C GLY A 93 0.42 9.99 11.41
N THR A 94 0.92 10.09 10.18
CA THR A 94 1.79 9.08 9.59
C THR A 94 3.15 9.09 10.26
N SER A 95 3.59 7.93 10.76
CA SER A 95 4.92 7.69 11.32
C SER A 95 5.35 6.28 10.91
N VAL A 96 6.26 6.20 9.96
CA VAL A 96 6.77 4.93 9.42
C VAL A 96 8.22 4.75 9.80
N LYS A 97 8.57 3.56 10.24
CA LYS A 97 9.92 3.17 10.64
C LYS A 97 10.44 2.09 9.70
N ILE A 98 11.65 2.29 9.23
CA ILE A 98 12.33 1.40 8.29
C ILE A 98 13.63 0.93 8.97
N PRO A 99 13.68 -0.30 9.51
CA PRO A 99 14.90 -0.85 10.05
C PRO A 99 15.85 -1.28 8.93
N ILE A 100 17.09 -0.85 9.02
CA ILE A 100 18.17 -1.34 8.16
C ILE A 100 18.86 -2.46 8.93
N ASN A 101 18.57 -3.70 8.59
CA ASN A 101 19.26 -4.85 9.18
C ASN A 101 20.66 -4.97 8.57
N ASN A 102 21.68 -4.98 9.40
CA ASN A 102 23.09 -5.08 8.99
C ASN A 102 23.47 -6.43 8.34
N ALA A 103 22.55 -7.38 8.21
CA ALA A 103 22.90 -8.74 7.86
C ALA A 103 22.82 -9.07 6.36
N GLU A 104 21.98 -8.41 5.58
CA GLU A 104 21.93 -8.68 4.14
C GLU A 104 21.53 -7.40 3.39
N SER A 105 22.36 -7.03 2.46
CA SER A 105 22.27 -5.78 1.72
C SER A 105 20.87 -5.52 1.14
N VAL A 106 20.27 -4.40 1.50
CA VAL A 106 19.09 -3.80 0.83
C VAL A 106 19.30 -3.72 -0.71
N SER A 107 20.54 -3.90 -1.18
CA SER A 107 20.91 -3.83 -2.60
C SER A 107 20.51 -5.05 -3.44
N GLU A 108 20.23 -6.22 -2.84
CA GLU A 108 19.86 -7.42 -3.62
C GLU A 108 18.36 -7.68 -3.70
N ASN A 109 17.60 -7.13 -2.76
CA ASN A 109 16.14 -7.29 -2.73
C ASN A 109 15.46 -6.02 -3.25
N GLY A 110 15.58 -5.57 -4.41
CA GLY A 110 15.03 -4.35 -5.04
C GLY A 110 13.61 -3.85 -4.67
N PHE A 111 13.18 -4.11 -3.43
CA PHE A 111 11.83 -3.84 -2.93
C PHE A 111 11.57 -2.35 -2.66
N ILE A 112 12.61 -1.60 -2.23
CA ILE A 112 12.45 -0.18 -1.92
C ILE A 112 13.35 0.62 -2.86
N HIS A 113 12.74 1.46 -3.69
CA HIS A 113 13.46 2.37 -4.57
C HIS A 113 13.01 3.80 -4.32
N PHE A 114 13.95 4.63 -3.84
CA PHE A 114 13.70 6.07 -3.70
C PHE A 114 13.95 6.74 -5.05
N ILE A 115 12.93 7.36 -5.60
CA ILE A 115 12.98 8.02 -6.91
C ILE A 115 12.86 9.53 -6.77
N THR A 116 13.51 10.26 -7.66
CA THR A 116 13.34 11.70 -7.77
C THR A 116 12.02 12.07 -8.45
N ALA A 117 11.54 13.30 -8.25
CA ALA A 117 10.33 13.77 -8.90
C ALA A 117 10.38 13.68 -10.44
N LYS A 118 11.59 13.79 -11.05
CA LYS A 118 11.80 13.62 -12.49
C LYS A 118 11.66 12.17 -12.93
N GLU A 119 12.20 11.23 -12.16
CA GLU A 119 12.11 9.79 -12.45
C GLU A 119 10.67 9.31 -12.35
N LYS A 120 9.90 9.82 -11.37
CA LYS A 120 8.47 9.53 -11.22
C LYS A 120 7.65 9.99 -12.44
N SER A 121 7.95 11.14 -13.00
CA SER A 121 7.27 11.65 -14.20
C SER A 121 7.52 10.79 -15.45
N ASN A 122 8.71 10.23 -15.57
CA ASN A 122 9.09 9.36 -16.69
C ASN A 122 8.51 7.94 -16.57
N SER A 123 8.34 7.43 -15.35
CA SER A 123 7.77 6.09 -15.15
C SER A 123 6.25 6.04 -15.38
N LYS A 124 5.54 7.15 -15.21
CA LYS A 124 4.09 7.21 -15.53
C LYS A 124 3.77 7.08 -17.03
N ASN A 125 4.74 7.36 -17.92
CA ASN A 125 4.55 7.34 -19.37
C ASN A 125 4.98 6.02 -20.06
N GLY A 126 5.42 5.01 -19.34
CA GLY A 126 6.08 3.84 -19.94
C GLY A 126 5.61 2.46 -19.47
N LEU A 127 4.53 2.35 -18.74
CA LEU A 127 4.03 1.04 -18.32
C LEU A 127 3.27 0.36 -19.47
N LEU A 128 4.01 -0.43 -20.26
CA LEU A 128 3.41 -1.51 -21.04
C LEU A 128 2.66 -2.42 -20.07
N GLU A 129 1.34 -2.59 -20.28
CA GLU A 129 0.56 -3.62 -19.61
C GLU A 129 1.19 -4.98 -19.97
N ARG A 130 2.04 -5.52 -19.11
CA ARG A 130 2.44 -6.91 -19.18
C ARG A 130 1.23 -7.75 -18.79
N GLU A 131 0.91 -8.76 -19.58
CA GLU A 131 0.05 -9.85 -19.11
C GLU A 131 0.64 -10.38 -17.80
N ARG A 132 -0.09 -10.24 -16.71
CA ARG A 132 0.37 -10.57 -15.37
C ARG A 132 0.03 -12.02 -15.09
N ASP A 133 1.06 -12.79 -14.80
CA ASP A 133 0.89 -14.16 -14.30
C ASP A 133 0.59 -14.06 -12.79
N TYR A 134 -0.68 -14.22 -12.42
CA TYR A 134 -1.18 -14.06 -11.05
C TYR A 134 -0.78 -15.25 -10.17
N ASN A 135 0.51 -15.42 -9.90
CA ASN A 135 1.04 -16.43 -9.00
C ASN A 135 1.48 -15.79 -7.68
N GLY A 136 0.52 -15.54 -6.77
CA GLY A 136 0.78 -14.97 -5.46
C GLY A 136 0.27 -13.53 -5.29
N LEU A 137 0.74 -12.86 -4.26
CA LEU A 137 0.43 -11.45 -3.98
C LEU A 137 1.44 -10.55 -4.68
N GLU A 138 0.97 -9.67 -5.56
CA GLU A 138 1.77 -8.59 -6.15
C GLU A 138 1.32 -7.27 -5.56
N LEU A 139 2.25 -6.49 -5.03
CA LEU A 139 1.98 -5.23 -4.37
C LEU A 139 2.79 -4.10 -5.00
N GLU A 140 2.12 -3.05 -5.46
CA GLU A 140 2.72 -1.83 -5.97
C GLU A 140 2.24 -0.63 -5.14
N PHE A 141 3.16 -0.01 -4.40
CA PHE A 141 2.92 1.23 -3.67
C PHE A 141 3.63 2.40 -4.34
N ASP A 142 2.88 3.39 -4.79
CA ASP A 142 3.37 4.70 -5.21
C ASP A 142 2.93 5.71 -4.14
N PHE A 143 3.88 6.14 -3.30
CA PHE A 143 3.57 6.88 -2.09
C PHE A 143 4.32 8.21 -2.04
N ASP A 144 3.59 9.32 -2.08
CA ASP A 144 4.13 10.65 -1.91
C ASP A 144 4.21 11.01 -0.43
N ILE A 145 5.42 11.25 0.06
CA ILE A 145 5.69 11.70 1.42
C ILE A 145 5.68 13.22 1.44
N ASN A 146 4.98 13.80 2.39
CA ASN A 146 4.94 15.23 2.66
C ASN A 146 5.31 15.51 4.13
N PRO A 147 5.55 16.77 4.56
CA PRO A 147 5.98 17.10 5.92
C PRO A 147 4.99 16.73 7.04
N ASN A 148 3.77 16.29 6.70
CA ASN A 148 2.83 15.75 7.68
C ASN A 148 3.20 14.35 8.16
N ALA A 149 4.05 13.65 7.39
CA ALA A 149 4.57 12.35 7.75
C ALA A 149 5.95 12.45 8.40
N GLU A 150 6.21 11.54 9.30
CA GLU A 150 7.51 11.30 9.90
C GLU A 150 8.04 9.95 9.42
N VAL A 151 9.26 9.93 8.92
CA VAL A 151 9.96 8.70 8.55
C VAL A 151 11.19 8.55 9.43
N GLU A 152 11.35 7.39 10.04
CA GLU A 152 12.49 7.05 10.88
C GLU A 152 13.23 5.85 10.26
N VAL A 153 14.50 6.04 9.97
CA VAL A 153 15.40 4.96 9.55
C VAL A 153 16.14 4.45 10.77
N ILE A 154 15.89 3.22 11.18
CA ILE A 154 16.52 2.58 12.33
C ILE A 154 17.81 1.89 11.84
N LEU A 155 18.96 2.42 12.24
CA LEU A 155 20.27 1.90 11.83
C LEU A 155 20.67 0.67 12.66
N ASP A 156 20.26 0.63 13.92
CA ASP A 156 20.51 -0.48 14.82
C ASP A 156 19.31 -0.63 15.79
N ARG A 157 18.61 -1.76 15.67
CA ARG A 157 17.45 -2.07 16.52
C ARG A 157 17.81 -2.24 17.99
N ASN A 158 19.01 -2.79 18.29
CA ASN A 158 19.43 -3.12 19.66
C ASN A 158 19.76 -1.87 20.47
N SER A 159 20.44 -0.93 19.84
CA SER A 159 20.82 0.35 20.48
C SER A 159 19.76 1.44 20.31
N GLY A 160 18.79 1.24 19.40
CA GLY A 160 17.78 2.23 19.06
C GLY A 160 18.31 3.41 18.25
N HIS A 161 19.53 3.31 17.72
CA HIS A 161 20.12 4.36 16.89
C HIS A 161 19.36 4.45 15.55
N GLY A 162 18.90 5.64 15.23
CA GLY A 162 18.18 5.91 13.98
C GLY A 162 18.23 7.37 13.58
N MET A 163 17.79 7.63 12.38
CA MET A 163 17.61 8.97 11.85
C MET A 163 16.14 9.21 11.57
N LYS A 164 15.61 10.31 12.06
CA LYS A 164 14.22 10.71 11.91
C LYS A 164 14.15 11.99 11.10
N GLY A 165 13.23 12.02 10.15
CA GLY A 165 13.05 13.16 9.27
C GLY A 165 11.61 13.40 8.87
N LYS A 166 11.36 14.63 8.46
CA LYS A 166 10.13 15.07 7.79
C LYS A 166 10.53 15.83 6.55
N GLY A 167 9.83 15.62 5.45
CA GLY A 167 10.18 16.27 4.21
C GLY A 167 9.26 15.87 3.07
N TYR A 168 9.70 16.21 1.87
CA TYR A 168 9.05 15.78 0.65
C TYR A 168 9.85 14.65 0.00
N GLY A 169 9.18 13.64 -0.47
CA GLY A 169 9.78 12.52 -1.17
C GLY A 169 8.75 11.64 -1.82
N SER A 170 9.21 10.69 -2.61
CA SER A 170 8.36 9.65 -3.18
C SER A 170 8.99 8.30 -2.90
N LEU A 171 8.15 7.35 -2.52
CA LEU A 171 8.52 5.96 -2.27
C LEU A 171 7.77 5.08 -3.26
N LEU A 172 8.50 4.29 -4.01
CA LEU A 172 7.94 3.23 -4.84
C LEU A 172 8.36 1.89 -4.26
N LEU A 173 7.38 1.11 -3.82
CA LEU A 173 7.58 -0.25 -3.32
C LEU A 173 6.89 -1.22 -4.27
N LYS A 174 7.62 -2.28 -4.68
CA LYS A 174 7.09 -3.40 -5.46
C LYS A 174 7.51 -4.70 -4.79
N ILE A 175 6.53 -5.55 -4.53
CA ILE A 175 6.69 -6.87 -3.90
C ILE A 175 5.99 -7.90 -4.76
#